data_2413c816f58596314a9e7652e44ad33a
#
_entry.id   2413c816f58596314a9e7652e44ad33a
#
_cell.length_a   1.000
_cell.length_b   1.000
_cell.length_c   1.000
_cell.angle_alpha   90.00
_cell.angle_beta   90.00
_cell.angle_gamma   90.00
#
_symmetry.space_group_name_H-M   'P 1'
#
loop_
_entity.id
_entity.type
_entity.pdbx_description
1 polymer ?
#
loop_
_entity_poly.entity_id
_entity_poly.type
_entity_poly.pdbx_seq_one_letter_code
_entity_poly.pdbx_strand_id
1 'polypeptide(L)'
;MSEKRSSSYDPAQLTFDFGELSVGPEEEAAYRTVHEELDAYHQQRKDATEKRRSENRPSRRPIPDSIRRERIDIYPEGYNEEEWELLSDKLCERKIVLHLKPAEYVAIEYVIHKAVRKDDIERTIRCAAAPQPPPIAKSYAGSTLLANLMVGKYVDSLPFYRQIEMMKRLGMDIPPATLSDWFKDVADLLRPLYYRIRDLVIDTDYIQANETTVPIVDDEKHRTVKGYLWQICAVTQKLLFFHYDKGSRSKDVALGLFAHFRGALQTDGYAVYDYYEGKDGVLCLNCWDHTRRGFDRSMSNDAAR
;
A
#
# COMPACT_ATOMS: atom_id res chain seq x y z
N MET A 1 28.84 -15.47 -22.40
CA MET A 1 28.62 -15.44 -20.95
C MET A 1 27.90 -14.14 -20.63
N SER A 2 26.61 -14.18 -20.39
CA SER A 2 25.79 -13.00 -20.19
C SER A 2 25.62 -12.81 -18.68
N GLU A 3 26.26 -11.79 -18.13
CA GLU A 3 26.05 -11.38 -16.75
C GLU A 3 24.62 -10.85 -16.62
N LYS A 4 23.82 -11.58 -15.83
CA LYS A 4 22.53 -11.09 -15.35
C LYS A 4 22.80 -9.98 -14.33
N ARG A 5 22.68 -8.72 -14.74
CA ARG A 5 22.59 -7.61 -13.79
C ARG A 5 21.29 -7.78 -13.00
N SER A 6 21.42 -8.13 -11.72
CA SER A 6 20.35 -8.00 -10.75
C SER A 6 20.06 -6.50 -10.60
N SER A 7 18.83 -6.08 -10.84
CA SER A 7 18.41 -4.74 -10.44
C SER A 7 18.42 -4.69 -8.92
N SER A 8 19.50 -4.20 -8.35
CA SER A 8 19.54 -3.82 -6.94
C SER A 8 18.59 -2.64 -6.75
N TYR A 9 17.69 -2.79 -5.81
CA TYR A 9 16.89 -1.70 -5.27
C TYR A 9 17.87 -0.64 -4.74
N ASP A 10 17.79 0.59 -5.26
CA ASP A 10 18.56 1.71 -4.77
C ASP A 10 17.72 2.45 -3.72
N PRO A 11 18.12 2.41 -2.43
CA PRO A 11 17.40 3.12 -1.37
C PRO A 11 17.33 4.63 -1.58
N ALA A 12 18.26 5.22 -2.36
CA ALA A 12 18.30 6.64 -2.67
C ALA A 12 17.17 7.10 -3.62
N GLN A 13 16.49 6.19 -4.31
CA GLN A 13 15.36 6.52 -5.19
C GLN A 13 14.04 6.84 -4.48
N LEU A 14 13.98 6.69 -3.17
CA LEU A 14 12.79 7.00 -2.35
C LEU A 14 12.99 8.20 -1.41
N THR A 15 13.99 9.01 -1.61
CA THR A 15 14.07 10.29 -0.91
C THR A 15 13.04 11.25 -1.47
N PHE A 16 11.87 11.28 -0.86
CA PHE A 16 11.04 12.47 -0.89
C PHE A 16 11.80 13.54 -0.13
N ASP A 17 12.17 14.60 -0.84
CA ASP A 17 12.81 15.78 -0.24
C ASP A 17 11.73 16.55 0.55
N PHE A 18 11.62 16.27 1.84
CA PHE A 18 10.74 16.98 2.77
C PHE A 18 11.43 18.14 3.48
N GLY A 19 12.45 18.76 2.85
CA GLY A 19 13.18 19.85 3.48
C GLY A 19 13.82 19.42 4.82
N GLU A 20 14.92 20.01 5.20
CA GLU A 20 15.73 19.68 6.38
C GLU A 20 14.92 19.52 7.68
N LEU A 21 14.30 18.35 7.89
CA LEU A 21 13.86 17.89 9.19
C LEU A 21 15.04 17.16 9.82
N SER A 22 15.70 17.81 10.78
CA SER A 22 16.71 17.16 11.60
C SER A 22 16.06 16.05 12.41
N VAL A 23 16.26 14.82 11.99
CA VAL A 23 15.78 13.62 12.68
C VAL A 23 16.67 13.40 13.89
N GLY A 24 16.10 13.28 15.09
CA GLY A 24 16.85 13.01 16.30
C GLY A 24 17.44 11.58 16.31
N PRO A 25 18.53 11.32 17.08
CA PRO A 25 19.19 10.02 17.09
C PRO A 25 18.29 8.85 17.53
N GLU A 26 17.25 9.09 18.31
CA GLU A 26 16.25 8.09 18.68
C GLU A 26 15.29 7.75 17.52
N GLU A 27 14.93 8.75 16.72
CA GLU A 27 14.12 8.56 15.52
C GLU A 27 14.92 7.81 14.43
N GLU A 28 16.21 8.09 14.31
CA GLU A 28 17.12 7.38 13.39
C GLU A 28 17.25 5.89 13.76
N ALA A 29 17.30 5.57 15.06
CA ALA A 29 17.30 4.20 15.55
C ALA A 29 15.98 3.48 15.25
N ALA A 30 14.85 4.15 15.44
CA ALA A 30 13.53 3.62 15.11
C ALA A 30 13.38 3.40 13.59
N TYR A 31 13.89 4.31 12.76
CA TYR A 31 13.94 4.16 11.30
C TYR A 31 14.79 2.94 10.89
N ARG A 32 15.95 2.72 11.50
CA ARG A 32 16.79 1.55 11.24
C ARG A 32 16.07 0.25 11.57
N THR A 33 15.44 0.18 12.72
CA THR A 33 14.71 -1.04 13.13
C THR A 33 13.58 -1.36 12.15
N VAL A 34 12.82 -0.35 11.71
CA VAL A 34 11.76 -0.53 10.72
C VAL A 34 12.32 -0.93 9.35
N HIS A 35 13.47 -0.39 8.95
CA HIS A 35 14.14 -0.79 7.69
C HIS A 35 14.64 -2.24 7.75
N GLU A 36 15.25 -2.65 8.86
CA GLU A 36 15.72 -4.03 9.06
C GLU A 36 14.55 -5.04 9.06
N GLU A 37 13.43 -4.69 9.70
CA GLU A 37 12.21 -5.53 9.65
C GLU A 37 11.59 -5.59 8.25
N LEU A 38 11.59 -4.48 7.50
CA LEU A 38 11.15 -4.43 6.10
C LEU A 38 12.06 -5.28 5.20
N ASP A 39 13.36 -5.17 5.37
CA ASP A 39 14.34 -5.94 4.59
C ASP A 39 14.24 -7.44 4.91
N ALA A 40 14.10 -7.80 6.18
CA ALA A 40 13.88 -9.19 6.61
C ALA A 40 12.56 -9.75 6.03
N TYR A 41 11.48 -8.95 6.02
CA TYR A 41 10.22 -9.32 5.42
C TYR A 41 10.32 -9.47 3.89
N HIS A 42 11.01 -8.54 3.21
CA HIS A 42 11.24 -8.64 1.77
C HIS A 42 12.11 -9.84 1.41
N GLN A 43 13.09 -10.18 2.24
CA GLN A 43 13.93 -11.35 2.05
C GLN A 43 13.11 -12.64 2.25
N GLN A 44 12.33 -12.75 3.31
CA GLN A 44 11.41 -13.90 3.52
C GLN A 44 10.41 -14.06 2.36
N ARG A 45 9.92 -12.95 1.79
CA ARG A 45 9.06 -13.00 0.59
C ARG A 45 9.81 -13.44 -0.66
N LYS A 46 11.06 -13.02 -0.84
CA LYS A 46 11.91 -13.49 -1.95
C LYS A 46 12.12 -15.01 -1.85
N ASP A 47 12.48 -15.49 -0.68
CA ASP A 47 12.75 -16.92 -0.44
C ASP A 47 11.48 -17.76 -0.60
N ALA A 48 10.34 -17.29 -0.08
CA ALA A 48 9.05 -17.96 -0.28
C ALA A 48 8.58 -17.91 -1.75
N THR A 49 8.96 -16.85 -2.50
CA THR A 49 8.63 -16.71 -3.91
C THR A 49 9.53 -17.59 -4.79
N GLU A 50 10.79 -17.76 -4.45
CA GLU A 50 11.69 -18.68 -5.13
C GLU A 50 11.28 -20.14 -4.95
N LYS A 51 10.84 -20.51 -3.75
CA LYS A 51 10.32 -21.85 -3.46
C LYS A 51 9.03 -22.18 -4.25
N ARG A 52 8.18 -21.19 -4.51
CA ARG A 52 6.96 -21.31 -5.36
C ARG A 52 7.23 -21.26 -6.86
N ARG A 53 8.43 -20.83 -7.30
CA ARG A 53 8.77 -20.70 -8.72
C ARG A 53 9.02 -22.02 -9.44
N SER A 54 9.22 -23.14 -8.74
CA SER A 54 9.48 -24.43 -9.36
C SER A 54 8.23 -25.17 -9.87
N GLU A 55 7.04 -24.74 -9.46
CA GLU A 55 5.80 -25.42 -9.82
C GLU A 55 4.81 -24.46 -10.55
N ASN A 56 4.68 -24.68 -11.86
CA ASN A 56 3.61 -24.18 -12.76
C ASN A 56 2.96 -22.84 -12.36
N ARG A 57 3.61 -21.71 -12.62
CA ARG A 57 2.91 -20.41 -12.65
C ARG A 57 2.18 -20.27 -13.98
N PRO A 58 0.86 -20.05 -13.98
CA PRO A 58 0.19 -19.60 -15.20
C PRO A 58 0.85 -18.30 -15.65
N SER A 59 1.23 -18.21 -16.93
CA SER A 59 1.77 -16.99 -17.52
C SER A 59 0.77 -15.86 -17.33
N ARG A 60 1.26 -14.64 -17.03
CA ARG A 60 0.39 -13.46 -16.96
C ARG A 60 -0.40 -13.34 -18.27
N ARG A 61 -1.71 -13.15 -18.16
CA ARG A 61 -2.52 -12.86 -19.33
C ARG A 61 -2.02 -11.57 -19.98
N PRO A 62 -1.75 -11.56 -21.29
CA PRO A 62 -1.32 -10.34 -21.98
C PRO A 62 -2.44 -9.30 -21.95
N ILE A 63 -2.07 -8.03 -22.05
CA ILE A 63 -3.05 -6.96 -22.24
C ILE A 63 -3.73 -7.17 -23.58
N PRO A 64 -5.09 -7.27 -23.63
CA PRO A 64 -5.83 -7.48 -24.88
C PRO A 64 -5.56 -6.40 -25.91
N ASP A 65 -5.56 -6.76 -27.19
CA ASP A 65 -5.37 -5.80 -28.29
C ASP A 65 -6.53 -4.82 -28.46
N SER A 66 -7.69 -5.14 -27.87
CA SER A 66 -8.85 -4.22 -27.80
C SER A 66 -8.62 -3.01 -26.91
N ILE A 67 -7.62 -3.05 -26.01
CA ILE A 67 -7.28 -1.92 -25.17
C ILE A 67 -6.48 -0.91 -25.96
N ARG A 68 -6.95 0.34 -25.96
CA ARG A 68 -6.27 1.46 -26.61
C ARG A 68 -4.82 1.55 -26.13
N ARG A 69 -3.88 1.60 -27.08
CA ARG A 69 -2.46 1.76 -26.83
C ARG A 69 -2.02 3.17 -27.18
N GLU A 70 -1.32 3.81 -26.27
CA GLU A 70 -0.60 5.06 -26.52
C GLU A 70 0.89 4.73 -26.51
N ARG A 71 1.58 5.05 -27.63
CA ARG A 71 3.03 4.86 -27.78
C ARG A 71 3.75 6.13 -27.37
N ILE A 72 4.74 6.00 -26.50
CA ILE A 72 5.65 7.08 -26.12
C ILE A 72 7.06 6.61 -26.47
N ASP A 73 7.67 7.26 -27.43
CA ASP A 73 9.05 7.01 -27.83
C ASP A 73 9.99 7.84 -26.94
N ILE A 74 10.98 7.19 -26.35
CA ILE A 74 11.96 7.79 -25.44
C ILE A 74 13.33 7.63 -26.08
N TYR A 75 13.99 8.75 -26.34
CA TYR A 75 15.29 8.81 -26.99
C TYR A 75 16.40 9.07 -25.97
N PRO A 76 17.65 8.68 -26.25
CA PRO A 76 18.80 9.03 -25.45
C PRO A 76 18.94 10.54 -25.27
N GLU A 77 19.47 10.96 -24.14
CA GLU A 77 19.72 12.38 -23.86
C GLU A 77 20.67 12.99 -24.91
N GLY A 78 20.30 14.13 -25.47
CA GLY A 78 21.05 14.79 -26.55
C GLY A 78 20.93 14.10 -27.90
N TYR A 79 19.92 13.24 -28.11
CA TYR A 79 19.67 12.65 -29.42
C TYR A 79 19.31 13.71 -30.45
N ASN A 80 20.01 13.66 -31.61
CA ASN A 80 19.74 14.47 -32.77
C ASN A 80 19.86 13.58 -34.02
N GLU A 81 18.89 13.62 -34.92
CA GLU A 81 18.87 12.81 -36.15
C GLU A 81 20.07 13.06 -37.09
N GLU A 82 20.69 14.25 -37.01
CA GLU A 82 21.87 14.58 -37.82
C GLU A 82 23.11 13.83 -37.38
N GLU A 83 23.32 13.68 -36.06
CA GLU A 83 24.52 13.12 -35.44
C GLU A 83 24.41 11.64 -35.05
N TRP A 84 23.21 11.14 -34.91
CA TRP A 84 22.94 9.81 -34.37
C TRP A 84 22.21 8.92 -35.38
N GLU A 85 22.45 7.63 -35.28
CA GLU A 85 21.72 6.60 -36.03
C GLU A 85 20.90 5.77 -35.05
N LEU A 86 19.59 5.73 -35.22
CA LEU A 86 18.72 4.85 -34.44
C LEU A 86 18.95 3.40 -34.86
N LEU A 87 19.07 2.54 -33.87
CA LEU A 87 19.08 1.10 -34.10
C LEU A 87 17.67 0.62 -34.45
N SER A 88 17.63 -0.56 -35.10
CA SER A 88 16.36 -1.19 -35.51
C SER A 88 15.36 -1.25 -34.35
N ASP A 89 14.09 -1.02 -34.64
CA ASP A 89 12.94 -1.11 -33.71
C ASP A 89 12.86 -2.47 -32.96
N LYS A 90 13.47 -3.53 -33.54
CA LYS A 90 13.59 -4.84 -32.90
C LYS A 90 14.56 -4.86 -31.69
N LEU A 91 15.48 -3.90 -31.65
CA LEU A 91 16.46 -3.75 -30.57
C LEU A 91 15.97 -2.79 -29.46
N CYS A 92 14.83 -2.13 -29.66
CA CYS A 92 14.23 -1.27 -28.67
C CYS A 92 13.70 -2.10 -27.49
N GLU A 93 13.92 -1.60 -26.28
CA GLU A 93 13.27 -2.16 -25.10
C GLU A 93 11.84 -1.61 -25.01
N ARG A 94 10.85 -2.49 -24.87
CA ARG A 94 9.44 -2.10 -24.75
C ARG A 94 8.95 -2.37 -23.33
N LYS A 95 8.41 -1.33 -22.70
CA LYS A 95 7.74 -1.43 -21.38
C LYS A 95 6.29 -0.99 -21.55
N ILE A 96 5.35 -1.82 -21.09
CA ILE A 96 3.93 -1.52 -21.17
C ILE A 96 3.41 -1.30 -19.76
N VAL A 97 2.76 -0.15 -19.56
CA VAL A 97 2.12 0.23 -18.28
C VAL A 97 0.65 0.49 -18.56
N LEU A 98 -0.22 -0.18 -17.80
CA LEU A 98 -1.67 -0.01 -17.93
C LEU A 98 -2.14 1.11 -17.00
N HIS A 99 -2.73 2.14 -17.57
CA HIS A 99 -3.34 3.25 -16.85
C HIS A 99 -4.87 3.21 -16.96
N LEU A 100 -5.55 3.74 -15.94
CA LEU A 100 -6.97 4.03 -16.00
C LEU A 100 -7.16 5.54 -16.20
N LYS A 101 -7.79 5.89 -17.33
CA LYS A 101 -8.42 7.21 -17.50
C LYS A 101 -9.90 7.07 -17.14
N PRO A 102 -10.59 8.11 -16.62
CA PRO A 102 -12.01 8.01 -16.32
C PRO A 102 -12.80 7.39 -17.49
N ALA A 103 -13.48 6.28 -17.21
CA ALA A 103 -14.25 5.47 -18.16
C ALA A 103 -13.44 4.73 -19.25
N GLU A 104 -12.10 4.75 -19.24
CA GLU A 104 -11.28 4.07 -20.27
C GLU A 104 -10.02 3.46 -19.63
N TYR A 105 -9.67 2.23 -20.00
CA TYR A 105 -8.35 1.66 -19.75
C TYR A 105 -7.41 1.98 -20.92
N VAL A 106 -6.23 2.50 -20.61
CA VAL A 106 -5.23 2.84 -21.61
C VAL A 106 -3.93 2.11 -21.29
N ALA A 107 -3.41 1.36 -22.27
CA ALA A 107 -2.09 0.76 -22.19
C ALA A 107 -1.06 1.74 -22.76
N ILE A 108 -0.17 2.27 -21.93
CA ILE A 108 0.94 3.11 -22.38
C ILE A 108 2.12 2.21 -22.66
N GLU A 109 2.54 2.16 -23.93
CA GLU A 109 3.72 1.42 -24.38
C GLU A 109 4.90 2.38 -24.48
N TYR A 110 5.88 2.23 -23.60
CA TYR A 110 7.14 2.96 -23.67
C TYR A 110 8.12 2.22 -24.56
N VAL A 111 8.53 2.83 -25.65
CA VAL A 111 9.55 2.31 -26.57
C VAL A 111 10.86 3.03 -26.29
N ILE A 112 11.80 2.32 -25.69
CA ILE A 112 13.09 2.87 -25.26
C ILE A 112 14.09 2.61 -26.38
N HIS A 113 14.41 3.66 -27.14
CA HIS A 113 15.31 3.56 -28.27
C HIS A 113 16.76 3.49 -27.83
N LYS A 114 17.56 2.81 -28.67
CA LYS A 114 19.02 2.77 -28.56
C LYS A 114 19.60 3.45 -29.79
N ALA A 115 20.56 4.29 -29.61
CA ALA A 115 21.23 5.03 -30.67
C ALA A 115 22.75 4.93 -30.57
N VAL A 116 23.41 5.11 -31.69
CA VAL A 116 24.86 5.19 -31.80
C VAL A 116 25.20 6.50 -32.50
N ARG A 117 26.22 7.19 -32.08
CA ARG A 117 26.70 8.39 -32.76
C ARG A 117 27.33 7.99 -34.12
N LYS A 118 27.04 8.75 -35.16
CA LYS A 118 27.55 8.46 -36.53
C LYS A 118 29.07 8.65 -36.65
N ASP A 119 29.62 9.52 -35.79
CA ASP A 119 31.06 9.82 -35.70
C ASP A 119 31.83 8.90 -34.71
N ASP A 120 31.14 8.03 -33.99
CA ASP A 120 31.75 7.11 -33.02
C ASP A 120 32.29 5.86 -33.71
N ILE A 121 33.62 5.75 -33.81
CA ILE A 121 34.32 4.62 -34.46
C ILE A 121 34.06 3.30 -33.69
N GLU A 122 33.94 3.39 -32.35
CA GLU A 122 33.67 2.23 -31.47
C GLU A 122 32.21 1.80 -31.48
N ARG A 123 31.33 2.60 -32.11
CA ARG A 123 29.86 2.35 -32.16
C ARG A 123 29.24 2.10 -30.80
N THR A 124 29.59 2.91 -29.79
CA THR A 124 29.07 2.80 -28.43
C THR A 124 27.57 3.03 -28.40
N ILE A 125 26.82 2.00 -27.98
CA ILE A 125 25.36 2.06 -27.89
C ILE A 125 24.95 2.89 -26.67
N ARG A 126 24.15 3.93 -26.86
CA ARG A 126 23.49 4.67 -25.80
C ARG A 126 22.01 4.34 -25.77
N CYS A 127 21.51 4.00 -24.59
CA CYS A 127 20.10 3.77 -24.34
C CYS A 127 19.47 5.01 -23.73
N ALA A 128 18.20 5.27 -24.08
CA ALA A 128 17.41 6.26 -23.36
C ALA A 128 17.21 5.84 -21.90
N ALA A 129 17.01 6.80 -21.02
CA ALA A 129 16.62 6.53 -19.64
C ALA A 129 15.29 5.75 -19.63
N ALA A 130 15.23 4.73 -18.78
CA ALA A 130 13.97 4.01 -18.60
C ALA A 130 12.93 4.94 -17.94
N PRO A 131 11.64 4.84 -18.33
CA PRO A 131 10.58 5.55 -17.62
C PRO A 131 10.52 5.09 -16.17
N GLN A 132 9.91 5.90 -15.30
CA GLN A 132 9.69 5.49 -13.92
C GLN A 132 9.02 4.11 -13.88
N PRO A 133 9.54 3.19 -13.06
CA PRO A 133 8.93 1.87 -12.95
C PRO A 133 7.51 1.99 -12.38
N PRO A 134 6.61 1.04 -12.69
CA PRO A 134 5.32 0.95 -12.02
C PRO A 134 5.50 0.94 -10.49
N PRO A 135 4.54 1.49 -9.72
CA PRO A 135 4.64 1.59 -8.26
C PRO A 135 4.91 0.24 -7.57
N ILE A 136 4.47 -0.85 -8.17
CA ILE A 136 4.70 -2.21 -7.70
C ILE A 136 5.57 -2.98 -8.70
N ALA A 137 6.54 -3.70 -8.17
CA ALA A 137 7.52 -4.41 -8.99
C ALA A 137 6.88 -5.51 -9.86
N LYS A 138 7.40 -5.68 -11.07
CA LYS A 138 6.96 -6.71 -12.03
C LYS A 138 5.46 -6.66 -12.37
N SER A 139 4.83 -5.49 -12.25
CA SER A 139 3.45 -5.25 -12.66
C SER A 139 3.39 -4.34 -13.87
N TYR A 140 2.31 -4.42 -14.63
CA TYR A 140 1.95 -3.43 -15.65
C TYR A 140 0.90 -2.42 -15.13
N ALA A 141 0.47 -2.56 -13.88
CA ALA A 141 -0.51 -1.66 -13.28
C ALA A 141 0.13 -0.30 -12.96
N GLY A 142 -0.35 0.73 -13.62
CA GLY A 142 0.04 2.11 -13.33
C GLY A 142 -0.58 2.63 -12.05
N SER A 143 -0.04 3.73 -11.52
CA SER A 143 -0.49 4.35 -10.27
C SER A 143 -1.98 4.70 -10.27
N THR A 144 -2.50 5.18 -11.41
CA THR A 144 -3.93 5.55 -11.54
C THR A 144 -4.86 4.35 -11.44
N LEU A 145 -4.47 3.22 -12.03
CA LEU A 145 -5.23 1.97 -11.92
C LEU A 145 -5.23 1.45 -10.48
N LEU A 146 -4.06 1.40 -9.85
CA LEU A 146 -3.93 0.94 -8.47
C LEU A 146 -4.70 1.83 -7.49
N ALA A 147 -4.61 3.15 -7.63
CA ALA A 147 -5.39 4.09 -6.83
C ALA A 147 -6.90 3.88 -7.00
N ASN A 148 -7.37 3.72 -8.24
CA ASN A 148 -8.79 3.45 -8.51
C ASN A 148 -9.28 2.15 -7.84
N LEU A 149 -8.47 1.10 -7.86
CA LEU A 149 -8.82 -0.17 -7.20
C LEU A 149 -8.95 -0.01 -5.68
N MET A 150 -8.05 0.77 -5.06
CA MET A 150 -8.08 1.02 -3.62
C MET A 150 -9.26 1.90 -3.24
N VAL A 151 -9.50 3.00 -3.97
CA VAL A 151 -10.65 3.89 -3.75
C VAL A 151 -11.95 3.09 -3.95
N GLY A 152 -12.08 2.35 -5.05
CA GLY A 152 -13.23 1.49 -5.28
C GLY A 152 -13.50 0.52 -4.13
N LYS A 153 -12.46 -0.08 -3.56
CA LYS A 153 -12.59 -1.03 -2.45
C LYS A 153 -13.02 -0.38 -1.13
N TYR A 154 -12.40 0.75 -0.77
CA TYR A 154 -12.51 1.32 0.58
C TYR A 154 -13.41 2.54 0.68
N VAL A 155 -13.53 3.32 -0.37
CA VAL A 155 -14.41 4.51 -0.40
C VAL A 155 -15.76 4.15 -1.01
N ASP A 156 -15.76 3.44 -2.15
CA ASP A 156 -16.99 3.13 -2.88
C ASP A 156 -17.61 1.78 -2.48
N SER A 157 -16.99 1.08 -1.50
CA SER A 157 -17.46 -0.21 -0.98
C SER A 157 -17.65 -1.30 -2.07
N LEU A 158 -16.84 -1.25 -3.15
CA LEU A 158 -16.85 -2.20 -4.25
C LEU A 158 -15.96 -3.41 -3.96
N PRO A 159 -16.50 -4.62 -3.72
CA PRO A 159 -15.68 -5.81 -3.57
C PRO A 159 -14.88 -6.10 -4.84
N PHE A 160 -13.72 -6.75 -4.70
CA PHE A 160 -12.85 -7.04 -5.84
C PHE A 160 -13.54 -7.81 -6.97
N TYR A 161 -14.41 -8.76 -6.66
CA TYR A 161 -15.13 -9.50 -7.70
C TYR A 161 -16.00 -8.58 -8.57
N ARG A 162 -16.63 -7.54 -8.00
CA ARG A 162 -17.39 -6.55 -8.76
C ARG A 162 -16.48 -5.68 -9.63
N GLN A 163 -15.33 -5.27 -9.09
CA GLN A 163 -14.35 -4.51 -9.84
C GLN A 163 -13.81 -5.32 -11.04
N ILE A 164 -13.56 -6.63 -10.85
CA ILE A 164 -13.15 -7.54 -11.93
C ILE A 164 -14.22 -7.62 -13.01
N GLU A 165 -15.49 -7.78 -12.64
CA GLU A 165 -16.58 -7.81 -13.62
C GLU A 165 -16.78 -6.47 -14.35
N MET A 166 -16.50 -5.34 -13.67
CA MET A 166 -16.48 -4.02 -14.33
C MET A 166 -15.34 -3.92 -15.33
N MET A 167 -14.14 -4.38 -14.98
CA MET A 167 -12.99 -4.42 -15.88
C MET A 167 -13.24 -5.31 -17.09
N LYS A 168 -13.85 -6.49 -16.91
CA LYS A 168 -14.22 -7.39 -18.01
C LYS A 168 -15.13 -6.72 -19.04
N ARG A 169 -16.14 -5.96 -18.57
CA ARG A 169 -17.03 -5.23 -19.48
C ARG A 169 -16.30 -4.18 -20.32
N LEU A 170 -15.15 -3.70 -19.84
CA LEU A 170 -14.27 -2.74 -20.53
C LEU A 170 -13.13 -3.43 -21.28
N GLY A 171 -13.19 -4.76 -21.44
CA GLY A 171 -12.21 -5.54 -22.19
C GLY A 171 -10.96 -5.99 -21.41
N MET A 172 -10.91 -5.75 -20.10
CA MET A 172 -9.79 -6.17 -19.24
C MET A 172 -10.17 -7.39 -18.38
N ASP A 173 -9.58 -8.55 -18.69
CA ASP A 173 -9.75 -9.77 -17.90
C ASP A 173 -8.54 -9.98 -16.98
N ILE A 174 -8.67 -9.54 -15.72
CA ILE A 174 -7.63 -9.67 -14.70
C ILE A 174 -8.00 -10.80 -13.74
N PRO A 175 -7.13 -11.81 -13.57
CA PRO A 175 -7.38 -12.88 -12.62
C PRO A 175 -7.53 -12.35 -11.18
N PRO A 176 -8.44 -12.91 -10.35
CA PRO A 176 -8.61 -12.51 -8.96
C PRO A 176 -7.32 -12.57 -8.13
N ALA A 177 -6.46 -13.58 -8.39
CA ALA A 177 -5.17 -13.70 -7.73
C ALA A 177 -4.25 -12.51 -8.03
N THR A 178 -4.20 -12.06 -9.30
CA THR A 178 -3.39 -10.90 -9.69
C THR A 178 -3.86 -9.63 -8.99
N LEU A 179 -5.18 -9.43 -8.90
CA LEU A 179 -5.75 -8.28 -8.21
C LEU A 179 -5.44 -8.30 -6.70
N SER A 180 -5.51 -9.49 -6.09
CA SER A 180 -5.15 -9.69 -4.69
C SER A 180 -3.66 -9.45 -4.43
N ASP A 181 -2.79 -9.86 -5.35
CA ASP A 181 -1.35 -9.59 -5.26
C ASP A 181 -1.07 -8.08 -5.38
N TRP A 182 -1.69 -7.39 -6.32
CA TRP A 182 -1.56 -5.93 -6.45
C TRP A 182 -2.02 -5.21 -5.20
N PHE A 183 -3.15 -5.62 -4.64
CA PHE A 183 -3.66 -5.05 -3.39
C PHE A 183 -2.64 -5.20 -2.24
N LYS A 184 -2.07 -6.39 -2.10
CA LYS A 184 -1.06 -6.68 -1.08
C LYS A 184 0.19 -5.81 -1.28
N ASP A 185 0.68 -5.72 -2.53
CA ASP A 185 1.87 -4.94 -2.85
C ASP A 185 1.64 -3.44 -2.61
N VAL A 186 0.45 -2.92 -2.93
CA VAL A 186 0.08 -1.53 -2.61
C VAL A 186 -0.03 -1.30 -1.10
N ALA A 187 -0.61 -2.26 -0.36
CA ALA A 187 -0.67 -2.16 1.11
C ALA A 187 0.74 -2.12 1.72
N ASP A 188 1.67 -2.93 1.19
CA ASP A 188 3.07 -2.91 1.61
C ASP A 188 3.76 -1.58 1.24
N LEU A 189 3.48 -1.02 0.06
CA LEU A 189 3.99 0.29 -0.37
C LEU A 189 3.51 1.44 0.54
N LEU A 190 2.26 1.37 0.99
CA LEU A 190 1.66 2.40 1.85
C LEU A 190 1.96 2.21 3.35
N ARG A 191 2.62 1.12 3.74
CA ARG A 191 2.91 0.80 5.13
C ARG A 191 3.71 1.87 5.88
N PRO A 192 4.75 2.51 5.31
CA PRO A 192 5.46 3.59 5.98
C PRO A 192 4.55 4.78 6.30
N LEU A 193 3.63 5.13 5.38
CA LEU A 193 2.65 6.18 5.61
C LEU A 193 1.69 5.83 6.74
N TYR A 194 1.25 4.56 6.82
CA TYR A 194 0.43 4.07 7.92
C TYR A 194 1.13 4.27 9.28
N TYR A 195 2.40 3.86 9.40
CA TYR A 195 3.15 4.03 10.64
C TYR A 195 3.34 5.50 11.00
N ARG A 196 3.64 6.35 10.01
CA ARG A 196 3.76 7.79 10.27
C ARG A 196 2.46 8.41 10.75
N ILE A 197 1.31 8.06 10.17
CA ILE A 197 0.00 8.53 10.65
C ILE A 197 -0.26 8.02 12.07
N ARG A 198 0.02 6.74 12.34
CA ARG A 198 -0.12 6.17 13.68
C ARG A 198 0.69 6.96 14.71
N ASP A 199 1.94 7.20 14.43
CA ASP A 199 2.84 7.91 15.34
C ASP A 199 2.37 9.34 15.57
N LEU A 200 1.95 10.05 14.52
CA LEU A 200 1.35 11.38 14.64
C LEU A 200 0.06 11.41 15.47
N VAL A 201 -0.75 10.36 15.40
CA VAL A 201 -1.97 10.24 16.20
C VAL A 201 -1.63 9.99 17.68
N ILE A 202 -0.67 9.10 17.94
CA ILE A 202 -0.28 8.76 19.32
C ILE A 202 0.49 9.90 20.00
N ASP A 203 1.16 10.75 19.25
CA ASP A 203 1.90 11.93 19.76
C ASP A 203 1.01 13.15 20.01
N THR A 204 -0.30 12.98 20.08
CA THR A 204 -1.25 14.05 20.40
C THR A 204 -1.69 14.01 21.87
N ASP A 205 -2.20 15.12 22.35
CA ASP A 205 -2.71 15.27 23.73
C ASP A 205 -4.16 14.79 23.93
N TYR A 206 -4.87 14.49 22.84
CA TYR A 206 -6.24 13.98 22.89
C TYR A 206 -6.54 13.01 21.75
N ILE A 207 -6.92 11.79 22.13
CA ILE A 207 -7.35 10.74 21.18
C ILE A 207 -8.67 10.11 21.61
N GLN A 208 -9.41 9.65 20.58
CA GLN A 208 -10.59 8.81 20.77
C GLN A 208 -10.27 7.41 20.23
N ALA A 209 -10.55 6.39 21.03
CA ALA A 209 -10.38 5.00 20.63
C ALA A 209 -11.69 4.23 20.74
N ASN A 210 -11.96 3.39 19.77
CA ASN A 210 -13.12 2.52 19.70
C ASN A 210 -12.79 1.24 18.94
N GLU A 211 -13.45 0.12 19.28
CA GLU A 211 -13.29 -1.13 18.58
C GLU A 211 -14.59 -1.56 17.89
N THR A 212 -14.45 -2.07 16.68
CA THR A 212 -15.56 -2.70 15.96
C THR A 212 -15.24 -4.14 15.60
N THR A 213 -16.26 -5.00 15.58
CA THR A 213 -16.09 -6.39 15.19
C THR A 213 -16.10 -6.52 13.67
N VAL A 214 -15.19 -7.34 13.14
CA VAL A 214 -15.11 -7.68 11.72
C VAL A 214 -15.17 -9.22 11.58
N PRO A 215 -16.09 -9.76 10.78
CA PRO A 215 -16.11 -11.19 10.48
C PRO A 215 -14.92 -11.56 9.58
N ILE A 216 -14.13 -12.54 9.99
CA ILE A 216 -12.92 -12.99 9.28
C ILE A 216 -13.07 -14.47 8.98
N VAL A 217 -12.72 -14.86 7.76
CA VAL A 217 -12.62 -16.27 7.39
C VAL A 217 -11.30 -16.81 7.96
N ASP A 218 -11.40 -17.81 8.81
CA ASP A 218 -10.26 -18.55 9.36
C ASP A 218 -10.13 -19.85 8.54
N ASP A 219 -9.13 -19.90 7.67
CA ASP A 219 -8.93 -21.02 6.75
C ASP A 219 -8.53 -22.30 7.51
N GLU A 220 -7.84 -22.18 8.66
CA GLU A 220 -7.46 -23.33 9.47
C GLU A 220 -8.66 -23.96 10.18
N LYS A 221 -9.60 -23.12 10.65
CA LYS A 221 -10.79 -23.56 11.36
C LYS A 221 -12.00 -23.77 10.45
N HIS A 222 -11.86 -23.47 9.14
CA HIS A 222 -12.94 -23.55 8.15
C HIS A 222 -14.25 -22.86 8.59
N ARG A 223 -14.13 -21.76 9.32
CA ARG A 223 -15.27 -20.99 9.82
C ARG A 223 -14.97 -19.51 9.93
N THR A 224 -16.00 -18.71 9.97
CA THR A 224 -15.88 -17.29 10.28
C THR A 224 -15.64 -17.09 11.77
N VAL A 225 -14.61 -16.35 12.10
CA VAL A 225 -14.28 -15.92 13.48
C VAL A 225 -14.45 -14.41 13.61
N LYS A 226 -14.65 -13.94 14.85
CA LYS A 226 -14.69 -12.52 15.16
C LYS A 226 -13.26 -11.97 15.17
N GLY A 227 -12.96 -11.01 14.30
CA GLY A 227 -11.83 -10.13 14.45
C GLY A 227 -12.23 -8.78 15.00
N TYR A 228 -11.25 -7.98 15.39
CA TYR A 228 -11.46 -6.63 15.90
C TYR A 228 -10.61 -5.64 15.12
N LEU A 229 -11.27 -4.54 14.76
CA LEU A 229 -10.62 -3.39 14.14
C LEU A 229 -10.67 -2.24 15.14
N TRP A 230 -9.52 -1.78 15.56
CA TRP A 230 -9.33 -0.66 16.44
C TRP A 230 -9.27 0.62 15.62
N GLN A 231 -10.11 1.57 15.96
CA GLN A 231 -10.12 2.90 15.35
C GLN A 231 -9.57 3.90 16.37
N ILE A 232 -8.48 4.58 16.01
CA ILE A 232 -7.87 5.60 16.86
C ILE A 232 -7.84 6.92 16.11
N CYS A 233 -8.39 7.97 16.71
CA CYS A 233 -8.59 9.26 16.09
C CYS A 233 -7.99 10.39 16.95
N ALA A 234 -7.08 11.16 16.37
CA ALA A 234 -6.64 12.46 16.88
C ALA A 234 -7.59 13.54 16.35
N VAL A 235 -8.58 13.91 17.14
CA VAL A 235 -9.71 14.74 16.68
C VAL A 235 -9.26 16.15 16.28
N THR A 236 -8.36 16.73 17.06
CA THR A 236 -7.84 18.09 16.82
C THR A 236 -7.04 18.17 15.51
N GLN A 237 -6.22 17.17 15.24
CA GLN A 237 -5.38 17.08 14.04
C GLN A 237 -6.16 16.51 12.84
N LYS A 238 -7.37 16.00 13.04
CA LYS A 238 -8.18 15.32 12.01
C LYS A 238 -7.45 14.14 11.38
N LEU A 239 -6.67 13.42 12.16
CA LEU A 239 -5.96 12.22 11.77
C LEU A 239 -6.61 10.98 12.37
N LEU A 240 -6.62 9.91 11.61
CA LEU A 240 -7.26 8.65 11.96
C LEU A 240 -6.43 7.50 11.43
N PHE A 241 -6.25 6.44 12.23
CA PHE A 241 -5.76 5.16 11.72
C PHE A 241 -6.60 4.00 12.25
N PHE A 242 -6.54 2.89 11.52
CA PHE A 242 -7.14 1.63 11.93
C PHE A 242 -6.06 0.61 12.21
N HIS A 243 -6.18 -0.09 13.32
CA HIS A 243 -5.31 -1.22 13.63
C HIS A 243 -6.14 -2.51 13.68
N TYR A 244 -5.66 -3.52 12.97
CA TYR A 244 -6.20 -4.87 13.01
C TYR A 244 -5.21 -5.79 13.72
N ASP A 245 -5.62 -6.39 14.80
CA ASP A 245 -4.92 -7.50 15.44
C ASP A 245 -5.69 -8.80 15.16
N LYS A 246 -4.98 -9.91 14.98
CA LYS A 246 -5.45 -11.25 14.55
C LYS A 246 -6.71 -11.78 15.26
N GLY A 247 -7.65 -10.89 15.56
CA GLY A 247 -8.94 -11.16 16.17
C GLY A 247 -8.93 -10.98 17.68
N SER A 248 -7.91 -10.36 18.26
CA SER A 248 -7.87 -10.10 19.69
C SER A 248 -8.42 -8.73 20.06
N ARG A 249 -9.26 -8.71 21.09
CA ARG A 249 -9.67 -7.52 21.85
C ARG A 249 -9.00 -7.58 23.24
N SER A 250 -7.73 -8.01 23.26
CA SER A 250 -7.02 -8.20 24.50
C SER A 250 -6.41 -6.91 25.03
N LYS A 251 -6.12 -6.90 26.33
CA LYS A 251 -5.38 -5.84 27.00
C LYS A 251 -4.02 -5.60 26.36
N ASP A 252 -3.37 -6.65 25.86
CA ASP A 252 -2.03 -6.57 25.27
C ASP A 252 -2.03 -5.73 23.99
N VAL A 253 -3.09 -5.80 23.18
CA VAL A 253 -3.24 -4.96 22.00
C VAL A 253 -3.33 -3.48 22.39
N ALA A 254 -4.19 -3.15 23.37
CA ALA A 254 -4.31 -1.79 23.88
C ALA A 254 -2.98 -1.30 24.45
N LEU A 255 -2.28 -2.16 25.24
CA LEU A 255 -0.97 -1.83 25.80
C LEU A 255 0.07 -1.52 24.72
N GLY A 256 0.10 -2.29 23.61
CA GLY A 256 0.98 -2.04 22.50
C GLY A 256 0.62 -0.74 21.75
N LEU A 257 -0.67 -0.46 21.55
CA LEU A 257 -1.13 0.72 20.84
C LEU A 257 -0.86 2.03 21.60
N PHE A 258 -1.08 2.03 22.91
CA PHE A 258 -1.02 3.24 23.74
C PHE A 258 0.15 3.26 24.72
N ALA A 259 1.19 2.46 24.48
CA ALA A 259 2.34 2.31 25.41
C ALA A 259 2.98 3.66 25.77
N HIS A 260 3.11 4.54 24.79
CA HIS A 260 3.77 5.85 24.94
C HIS A 260 2.80 7.03 24.97
N PHE A 261 1.49 6.76 24.87
CA PHE A 261 0.50 7.82 24.87
C PHE A 261 0.51 8.60 26.18
N ARG A 262 0.42 9.91 26.07
CA ARG A 262 0.20 10.86 27.17
C ARG A 262 -0.87 11.86 26.75
N GLY A 263 -1.87 12.08 27.60
CA GLY A 263 -2.98 12.98 27.27
C GLY A 263 -4.34 12.43 27.64
N ALA A 264 -5.39 12.95 27.05
CA ALA A 264 -6.76 12.53 27.25
C ALA A 264 -7.12 11.37 26.30
N LEU A 265 -7.48 10.22 26.86
CA LEU A 265 -7.92 9.01 26.13
C LEU A 265 -9.42 8.84 26.31
N GLN A 266 -10.21 9.11 25.28
CA GLN A 266 -11.65 8.89 25.29
C GLN A 266 -12.02 7.55 24.67
N THR A 267 -12.80 6.74 25.40
CA THR A 267 -13.21 5.39 25.00
C THR A 267 -14.68 5.13 25.26
N ASP A 268 -15.15 3.95 24.92
CA ASP A 268 -16.51 3.47 25.23
C ASP A 268 -16.70 2.96 26.67
N GLY A 269 -15.64 3.01 27.49
CA GLY A 269 -15.64 2.48 28.86
C GLY A 269 -15.45 0.96 28.93
N TYR A 270 -14.91 0.34 27.88
CA TYR A 270 -14.57 -1.08 27.93
C TYR A 270 -13.42 -1.36 28.91
N ALA A 271 -13.56 -2.39 29.74
CA ALA A 271 -12.65 -2.74 30.84
C ALA A 271 -11.15 -2.87 30.45
N VAL A 272 -10.83 -3.01 29.18
CA VAL A 272 -9.44 -3.00 28.69
C VAL A 272 -8.75 -1.67 28.98
N TYR A 273 -9.50 -0.58 28.98
CA TYR A 273 -8.99 0.77 29.23
C TYR A 273 -8.83 1.12 30.72
N ASP A 274 -9.40 0.34 31.63
CA ASP A 274 -9.25 0.52 33.08
C ASP A 274 -7.78 0.50 33.53
N TYR A 275 -6.92 -0.17 32.74
CA TYR A 275 -5.47 -0.16 32.97
C TYR A 275 -4.86 1.24 32.93
N TYR A 276 -5.47 2.15 32.18
CA TYR A 276 -4.99 3.53 32.04
C TYR A 276 -5.55 4.47 33.09
N GLU A 277 -6.57 4.05 33.85
CA GLU A 277 -7.09 4.80 34.98
C GLU A 277 -6.02 4.95 36.07
N GLY A 278 -5.73 6.19 36.43
CA GLY A 278 -4.70 6.51 37.43
C GLY A 278 -3.25 6.38 36.92
N LYS A 279 -3.02 6.10 35.64
CA LYS A 279 -1.68 6.10 35.07
C LYS A 279 -1.19 7.53 34.87
N ASP A 280 0.04 7.81 35.34
CA ASP A 280 0.65 9.13 35.21
C ASP A 280 0.65 9.60 33.73
N GLY A 281 0.11 10.81 33.54
CA GLY A 281 0.05 11.46 32.23
C GLY A 281 -1.09 10.98 31.32
N VAL A 282 -2.01 10.11 31.78
CA VAL A 282 -3.20 9.71 31.00
C VAL A 282 -4.47 10.08 31.77
N LEU A 283 -5.35 10.85 31.10
CA LEU A 283 -6.69 11.18 31.57
C LEU A 283 -7.71 10.33 30.80
N CYS A 284 -8.34 9.37 31.45
CA CYS A 284 -9.39 8.55 30.86
C CYS A 284 -10.72 9.32 30.82
N LEU A 285 -11.36 9.34 29.66
CA LEU A 285 -12.65 9.97 29.42
C LEU A 285 -13.63 8.95 28.84
N ASN A 286 -14.88 8.98 29.30
CA ASN A 286 -15.94 8.13 28.74
C ASN A 286 -16.73 8.84 27.65
N CYS A 287 -17.12 8.08 26.64
CA CYS A 287 -17.92 8.61 25.53
C CYS A 287 -19.39 8.77 25.91
N TRP A 288 -19.92 10.00 25.86
CA TRP A 288 -21.31 10.32 26.17
C TRP A 288 -22.32 9.61 25.25
N ASP A 289 -21.97 9.37 23.99
CA ASP A 289 -22.84 8.63 23.07
C ASP A 289 -23.06 7.18 23.49
N HIS A 290 -22.01 6.51 24.00
CA HIS A 290 -22.12 5.16 24.52
C HIS A 290 -22.92 5.14 25.84
N THR A 291 -22.70 6.10 26.71
CA THR A 291 -23.46 6.28 27.96
C THR A 291 -24.95 6.51 27.63
N ARG A 292 -25.29 7.43 26.72
CA ARG A 292 -26.65 7.67 26.26
C ARG A 292 -27.32 6.40 25.72
N ARG A 293 -26.65 5.65 24.85
CA ARG A 293 -27.16 4.38 24.31
C ARG A 293 -27.42 3.33 25.41
N GLY A 294 -26.62 3.37 26.47
CA GLY A 294 -26.85 2.53 27.67
C GLY A 294 -28.18 2.86 28.33
N PHE A 295 -28.48 4.13 28.53
CA PHE A 295 -29.78 4.59 29.06
C PHE A 295 -30.95 4.26 28.14
N ASP A 296 -30.82 4.53 26.83
CA ASP A 296 -31.86 4.20 25.84
C ASP A 296 -32.19 2.69 25.83
N ARG A 297 -31.20 1.83 25.96
CA ARG A 297 -31.40 0.37 26.05
C ARG A 297 -32.08 -0.04 27.35
N SER A 298 -31.72 0.58 28.49
CA SER A 298 -32.37 0.26 29.75
C SER A 298 -33.84 0.71 29.78
N MET A 299 -34.19 1.82 29.13
CA MET A 299 -35.58 2.24 28.97
C MET A 299 -36.42 1.25 28.16
N SER A 300 -35.84 0.58 27.14
CA SER A 300 -36.54 -0.42 26.33
C SER A 300 -36.71 -1.77 27.05
N ASN A 301 -35.96 -2.03 28.12
CA ASN A 301 -36.06 -3.26 28.92
C ASN A 301 -37.06 -3.16 30.09
N ASP A 302 -37.62 -1.99 30.34
CA ASP A 302 -38.65 -1.81 31.40
C ASP A 302 -40.02 -2.22 30.83
N ALA A 303 -40.41 -3.46 31.15
CA ALA A 303 -41.69 -4.03 30.74
C ALA A 303 -42.91 -3.39 31.46
N ALA A 304 -42.69 -2.38 32.33
CA ALA A 304 -43.73 -1.69 33.10
C ALA A 304 -44.15 -0.33 32.53
N ARG A 305 -43.77 -0.01 31.29
CA ARG A 305 -44.21 1.21 30.59
C ARG A 305 -44.98 0.89 29.32
#